data_b333709372bae4a8221c8a3d7b77a2b7
#
_entry.id   b333709372bae4a8221c8a3d7b77a2b7
#
_cell.length_a   1.000
_cell.length_b   1.000
_cell.length_c   1.000
_cell.angle_alpha   90.00
_cell.angle_beta   90.00
_cell.angle_gamma   90.00
#
_symmetry.space_group_name_H-M   'P 1'
#
loop_
_entity.id
_entity.type
_entity.pdbx_description
1 polymer ?
#
loop_
_entity_poly.entity_id
_entity_poly.type
_entity_poly.pdbx_seq_one_letter_code
_entity_poly.pdbx_strand_id
1 'polypeptide(L)'
;LYKSFNIDETDTLFTRKETLNNWVNKQYLSYLGKYSNNLIQFGETTVVDIELNEDIFRKFFEMYVFRYPVLIDKEKDIDILKKPQTISFYKEVSERVNIDREITNEDLNSLLIPTKVGFIGKNEVPTAGDILNLQKSVQSISNNINRFISLTKALDDNQNKKGKYYLIGEEPDKRLKENHHLWNNLRNTKIVDYVELQDI
;
A
#
# COMPACT_ATOMS: atom_id res chain seq x y z
N LEU A 1 19.53 -5.79 7.05
CA LEU A 1 20.08 -7.08 7.49
C LEU A 1 21.39 -7.41 6.81
N TYR A 2 21.51 -7.38 5.48
CA TYR A 2 22.76 -7.70 4.76
C TYR A 2 23.95 -6.82 5.18
N LYS A 3 23.77 -5.51 5.31
CA LYS A 3 24.83 -4.60 5.77
C LYS A 3 25.23 -4.82 7.23
N SER A 4 24.31 -5.34 8.06
CA SER A 4 24.58 -5.61 9.48
C SER A 4 25.43 -6.86 9.68
N PHE A 5 25.51 -7.76 8.71
CA PHE A 5 26.29 -8.99 8.76
C PHE A 5 27.62 -8.93 8.00
N ASN A 6 28.01 -7.76 7.51
CA ASN A 6 29.29 -7.58 6.77
C ASN A 6 29.43 -8.55 5.58
N ILE A 7 28.33 -8.85 4.90
CA ILE A 7 28.30 -9.73 3.72
C ILE A 7 28.63 -8.88 2.50
N ASP A 8 29.68 -9.25 1.79
CA ASP A 8 30.16 -8.53 0.62
C ASP A 8 29.13 -8.58 -0.54
N GLU A 9 28.89 -7.46 -1.20
CA GLU A 9 27.90 -7.35 -2.30
C GLU A 9 28.30 -8.18 -3.53
N THR A 10 29.55 -8.63 -3.60
CA THR A 10 30.10 -9.44 -4.70
C THR A 10 29.80 -10.93 -4.60
N ASP A 11 29.32 -11.41 -3.44
CA ASP A 11 28.98 -12.81 -3.26
C ASP A 11 27.69 -13.20 -3.99
N THR A 12 27.75 -14.21 -4.82
CA THR A 12 26.56 -14.77 -5.48
C THR A 12 25.71 -15.59 -4.50
N LEU A 13 24.42 -15.74 -4.80
CA LEU A 13 23.45 -16.46 -3.96
C LEU A 13 23.86 -17.93 -3.66
N PHE A 14 24.71 -18.54 -4.50
CA PHE A 14 25.18 -19.92 -4.39
C PHE A 14 26.41 -20.05 -3.47
N THR A 15 27.36 -19.13 -3.56
CA THR A 15 28.52 -19.07 -2.64
C THR A 15 28.09 -18.73 -1.21
N ARG A 16 27.01 -17.96 -1.05
CA ARG A 16 26.46 -17.61 0.26
C ARG A 16 25.88 -18.75 1.05
N LYS A 17 25.33 -19.78 0.40
CA LYS A 17 24.69 -20.90 1.12
C LYS A 17 25.69 -21.74 1.86
N GLU A 18 26.86 -21.97 1.29
CA GLU A 18 27.98 -22.67 1.96
C GLU A 18 28.64 -21.80 3.03
N THR A 19 28.82 -20.51 2.77
CA THR A 19 29.43 -19.57 3.70
C THR A 19 28.51 -19.32 4.89
N LEU A 20 27.21 -19.16 4.72
CA LEU A 20 26.23 -18.99 5.80
C LEU A 20 26.15 -20.23 6.70
N ASN A 21 26.16 -21.43 6.15
CA ASN A 21 26.15 -22.67 6.92
C ASN A 21 27.42 -22.84 7.78
N ASN A 22 28.55 -22.29 7.34
CA ASN A 22 29.81 -22.35 8.07
C ASN A 22 29.95 -21.21 9.11
N TRP A 23 29.31 -20.06 8.89
CA TRP A 23 29.45 -18.88 9.76
C TRP A 23 28.36 -18.78 10.84
N VAL A 24 27.14 -19.19 10.54
CA VAL A 24 26.04 -19.17 11.51
C VAL A 24 26.12 -20.42 12.39
N ASN A 25 27.09 -20.44 13.27
CA ASN A 25 27.23 -21.47 14.29
C ASN A 25 26.80 -20.96 15.67
N LYS A 26 26.70 -21.87 16.63
CA LYS A 26 26.26 -21.55 18.02
C LYS A 26 27.15 -20.48 18.69
N GLN A 27 28.44 -20.45 18.36
CA GLN A 27 29.37 -19.46 18.92
C GLN A 27 29.12 -18.07 18.35
N TYR A 28 28.86 -17.99 17.04
CA TYR A 28 28.54 -16.74 16.38
C TYR A 28 27.20 -16.17 16.86
N LEU A 29 26.17 -17.02 17.01
CA LEU A 29 24.88 -16.60 17.57
C LEU A 29 25.03 -16.10 19.02
N SER A 30 25.86 -16.78 19.85
CA SER A 30 26.18 -16.32 21.21
C SER A 30 26.93 -14.98 21.22
N TYR A 31 27.82 -14.75 20.25
CA TYR A 31 28.47 -13.47 20.06
C TYR A 31 27.45 -12.37 19.70
N LEU A 32 26.56 -12.64 18.76
CA LEU A 32 25.51 -11.70 18.38
C LEU A 32 24.58 -11.34 19.56
N GLY A 33 24.29 -12.30 20.45
CA GLY A 33 23.52 -12.05 21.68
C GLY A 33 24.17 -11.05 22.63
N LYS A 34 25.50 -10.90 22.56
CA LYS A 34 26.25 -9.89 23.29
C LYS A 34 26.41 -8.57 22.57
N TYR A 35 26.10 -8.57 21.26
CA TYR A 35 26.20 -7.40 20.42
C TYR A 35 24.89 -6.64 20.44
N SER A 36 24.94 -5.41 20.91
CA SER A 36 23.79 -4.51 20.86
C SER A 36 24.24 -3.20 20.24
N ASN A 37 23.54 -2.79 19.20
CA ASN A 37 23.59 -1.42 18.73
C ASN A 37 22.22 -0.77 18.93
N ASN A 38 22.13 0.53 18.81
CA ASN A 38 20.88 1.27 19.06
C ASN A 38 19.72 0.89 18.11
N LEU A 39 19.97 0.09 17.09
CA LEU A 39 19.00 -0.30 16.05
C LEU A 39 18.59 -1.78 16.14
N ILE A 40 19.52 -2.66 16.54
CA ILE A 40 19.30 -4.11 16.58
C ILE A 40 19.79 -4.66 17.91
N GLN A 41 18.92 -5.37 18.61
CA GLN A 41 19.24 -6.11 19.81
C GLN A 41 18.98 -7.60 19.58
N PHE A 42 19.97 -8.43 19.86
CA PHE A 42 19.83 -9.87 19.78
C PHE A 42 19.49 -10.43 21.17
N GLY A 43 18.45 -11.25 21.23
CA GLY A 43 18.06 -11.96 22.44
C GLY A 43 18.83 -13.28 22.63
N GLU A 44 18.42 -14.06 23.61
CA GLU A 44 18.94 -15.40 23.81
C GLU A 44 18.64 -16.33 22.66
N THR A 45 19.60 -17.14 22.24
CA THR A 45 19.45 -18.11 21.18
C THR A 45 18.59 -19.29 21.66
N THR A 46 17.47 -19.51 20.98
CA THR A 46 16.60 -20.66 21.22
C THR A 46 16.74 -21.65 20.08
N VAL A 47 16.96 -22.92 20.42
CA VAL A 47 16.99 -24.01 19.45
C VAL A 47 15.59 -24.62 19.37
N VAL A 48 15.05 -24.75 18.18
CA VAL A 48 13.73 -25.33 17.94
C VAL A 48 13.92 -26.56 17.04
N ASP A 49 13.51 -27.72 17.56
CA ASP A 49 13.60 -28.99 16.85
C ASP A 49 12.32 -29.24 16.03
N ILE A 50 12.24 -28.56 14.90
CA ILE A 50 11.15 -28.71 13.93
C ILE A 50 11.70 -28.69 12.52
N GLU A 51 11.08 -29.49 11.65
CA GLU A 51 11.39 -29.46 10.23
C GLU A 51 10.97 -28.10 9.64
N LEU A 52 11.96 -27.35 9.17
CA LEU A 52 11.73 -26.01 8.63
C LEU A 52 11.14 -26.11 7.21
N ASN A 53 9.89 -25.76 7.08
CA ASN A 53 9.21 -25.57 5.80
C ASN A 53 8.69 -24.12 5.69
N GLU A 54 8.19 -23.75 4.51
CA GLU A 54 7.75 -22.39 4.24
C GLU A 54 6.58 -21.95 5.14
N ASP A 55 5.66 -22.86 5.47
CA ASP A 55 4.53 -22.54 6.34
C ASP A 55 4.95 -22.33 7.79
N ILE A 56 5.89 -23.12 8.29
CA ILE A 56 6.45 -22.96 9.63
C ILE A 56 7.29 -21.68 9.69
N PHE A 57 8.11 -21.40 8.66
CA PHE A 57 8.86 -20.15 8.57
C PHE A 57 7.92 -18.94 8.60
N ARG A 58 6.84 -18.98 7.84
CA ARG A 58 5.82 -17.91 7.81
C ARG A 58 5.18 -17.69 9.17
N LYS A 59 4.79 -18.78 9.87
CA LYS A 59 4.23 -18.69 11.23
C LYS A 59 5.22 -18.05 12.23
N PHE A 60 6.50 -18.43 12.17
CA PHE A 60 7.52 -17.80 13.03
C PHE A 60 7.74 -16.34 12.66
N PHE A 61 7.78 -16.02 11.38
CA PHE A 61 7.93 -14.65 10.92
C PHE A 61 6.78 -13.78 11.41
N GLU A 62 5.55 -14.25 11.29
CA GLU A 62 4.35 -13.57 11.81
C GLU A 62 4.38 -13.43 13.33
N MET A 63 4.81 -14.47 14.05
CA MET A 63 4.84 -14.48 15.52
C MET A 63 5.91 -13.56 16.10
N TYR A 64 7.09 -13.47 15.49
CA TYR A 64 8.25 -12.81 16.07
C TYR A 64 8.67 -11.51 15.37
N VAL A 65 8.36 -11.36 14.11
CA VAL A 65 8.76 -10.18 13.32
C VAL A 65 7.60 -9.23 13.11
N PHE A 66 6.42 -9.75 12.77
CA PHE A 66 5.20 -8.96 12.67
C PHE A 66 4.35 -9.13 13.93
N ARG A 67 4.46 -8.20 14.85
CA ARG A 67 3.57 -8.11 16.02
C ARG A 67 2.15 -7.70 15.69
N TYR A 68 1.92 -7.22 14.50
CA TYR A 68 0.58 -6.99 13.98
C TYR A 68 0.22 -8.21 13.13
N PRO A 69 -0.88 -8.90 13.45
CA PRO A 69 -1.42 -9.83 12.50
C PRO A 69 -1.72 -8.99 11.26
N VAL A 70 -0.90 -9.13 10.23
CA VAL A 70 -1.38 -8.87 8.90
C VAL A 70 -2.44 -9.94 8.74
N LEU A 71 -3.68 -9.57 9.06
CA LEU A 71 -4.84 -10.34 8.63
C LEU A 71 -4.83 -10.24 7.11
N ILE A 72 -3.91 -10.98 6.50
CA ILE A 72 -4.09 -11.40 5.13
C ILE A 72 -5.18 -12.48 5.24
N ASP A 73 -6.40 -12.03 5.49
CA ASP A 73 -7.55 -12.75 5.06
C ASP A 73 -7.38 -12.85 3.54
N LYS A 74 -6.85 -13.99 3.09
CA LYS A 74 -6.97 -14.41 1.69
C LYS A 74 -8.42 -14.68 1.31
N GLU A 75 -9.35 -14.42 2.23
CA GLU A 75 -10.76 -14.39 1.94
C GLU A 75 -11.06 -13.07 1.24
N LYS A 76 -11.02 -13.19 -0.10
CA LYS A 76 -11.62 -12.24 -1.02
C LYS A 76 -11.11 -10.80 -0.84
N ASP A 77 -9.95 -10.52 -1.41
CA ASP A 77 -9.75 -9.22 -2.07
C ASP A 77 -10.87 -9.12 -3.12
N ILE A 78 -12.07 -8.78 -2.66
CA ILE A 78 -13.16 -8.41 -3.58
C ILE A 78 -12.64 -7.12 -4.18
N ASP A 79 -12.04 -7.29 -5.35
CA ASP A 79 -11.53 -6.18 -6.11
C ASP A 79 -12.73 -5.28 -6.40
N ILE A 80 -12.84 -4.21 -5.65
CA ILE A 80 -13.95 -3.26 -5.79
C ILE A 80 -14.13 -2.83 -7.24
N LEU A 81 -13.05 -2.85 -8.03
CA LEU A 81 -13.07 -2.54 -9.46
C LEU A 81 -13.82 -3.60 -10.29
N LYS A 82 -13.96 -4.83 -9.78
CA LYS A 82 -14.69 -5.91 -10.45
C LYS A 82 -16.15 -6.01 -10.05
N LYS A 83 -16.60 -5.14 -9.13
CA LYS A 83 -18.01 -5.11 -8.76
C LYS A 83 -18.89 -4.66 -9.92
N PRO A 84 -20.09 -5.25 -10.08
CA PRO A 84 -21.01 -4.85 -11.16
C PRO A 84 -21.32 -3.36 -11.17
N GLN A 85 -21.49 -2.74 -9.98
CA GLN A 85 -21.74 -1.31 -9.84
C GLN A 85 -20.59 -0.48 -10.42
N THR A 86 -19.34 -0.83 -10.08
CA THR A 86 -18.14 -0.16 -10.59
C THR A 86 -18.06 -0.27 -12.12
N ILE A 87 -18.30 -1.47 -12.65
CA ILE A 87 -18.27 -1.71 -14.10
C ILE A 87 -19.36 -0.90 -14.80
N SER A 88 -20.58 -0.88 -14.23
CA SER A 88 -21.69 -0.11 -14.77
C SER A 88 -21.37 1.39 -14.77
N PHE A 89 -20.86 1.90 -13.66
CA PHE A 89 -20.44 3.29 -13.52
C PHE A 89 -19.41 3.68 -14.59
N TYR A 90 -18.31 2.91 -14.72
CA TYR A 90 -17.28 3.22 -15.71
C TYR A 90 -17.83 3.17 -17.14
N LYS A 91 -18.74 2.26 -17.45
CA LYS A 91 -19.39 2.19 -18.76
C LYS A 91 -20.21 3.46 -19.03
N GLU A 92 -20.97 3.95 -18.05
CA GLU A 92 -21.79 5.14 -18.18
C GLU A 92 -20.96 6.41 -18.35
N VAL A 93 -19.89 6.57 -17.55
CA VAL A 93 -19.08 7.79 -17.59
C VAL A 93 -18.06 7.82 -18.73
N SER A 94 -17.74 6.66 -19.33
CA SER A 94 -16.70 6.51 -20.37
C SER A 94 -16.89 7.39 -21.60
N GLU A 95 -18.13 7.75 -21.91
CA GLU A 95 -18.43 8.66 -23.03
C GLU A 95 -17.96 10.10 -22.76
N ARG A 96 -17.88 10.51 -21.50
CA ARG A 96 -17.62 11.89 -21.07
C ARG A 96 -16.26 12.10 -20.45
N VAL A 97 -15.61 11.03 -19.99
CA VAL A 97 -14.32 11.08 -19.27
C VAL A 97 -13.32 10.09 -19.88
N ASN A 98 -12.03 10.32 -19.63
CA ASN A 98 -11.01 9.30 -19.86
C ASN A 98 -10.93 8.41 -18.64
N ILE A 99 -10.91 7.10 -18.83
CA ILE A 99 -10.87 6.10 -17.76
C ILE A 99 -9.46 5.54 -17.64
N ASP A 100 -9.07 5.20 -16.40
CA ASP A 100 -7.80 4.51 -16.04
C ASP A 100 -6.58 5.16 -16.70
N ARG A 101 -6.50 6.49 -16.61
CA ARG A 101 -5.41 7.27 -17.22
C ARG A 101 -4.28 7.46 -16.21
N GLU A 102 -3.05 7.28 -16.65
CA GLU A 102 -1.87 7.73 -15.95
C GLU A 102 -1.54 9.17 -16.35
N ILE A 103 -1.42 10.03 -15.36
CA ILE A 103 -1.04 11.44 -15.51
C ILE A 103 0.39 11.59 -15.03
N THR A 104 1.22 12.19 -15.85
CA THR A 104 2.65 12.38 -15.60
C THR A 104 3.01 13.87 -15.49
N ASN A 105 4.27 14.15 -15.22
CA ASN A 105 4.79 15.51 -15.24
C ASN A 105 4.79 16.16 -16.65
N GLU A 106 4.68 15.36 -17.70
CA GLU A 106 4.52 15.87 -19.07
C GLU A 106 3.12 16.43 -19.29
N ASP A 107 2.10 15.83 -18.64
CA ASP A 107 0.72 16.30 -18.67
C ASP A 107 0.54 17.51 -17.72
N LEU A 108 1.15 17.48 -16.54
CA LEU A 108 1.02 18.49 -15.48
C LEU A 108 2.38 18.76 -14.83
N ASN A 109 3.01 19.89 -15.15
CA ASN A 109 4.36 20.24 -14.69
C ASN A 109 4.53 20.27 -13.15
N SER A 110 3.45 20.51 -12.40
CA SER A 110 3.45 20.50 -10.94
C SER A 110 3.31 19.12 -10.32
N LEU A 111 3.05 18.07 -11.13
CA LEU A 111 2.89 16.70 -10.64
C LEU A 111 4.23 15.97 -10.60
N LEU A 112 4.79 15.80 -9.40
CA LEU A 112 6.11 15.19 -9.22
C LEU A 112 6.12 13.66 -9.39
N ILE A 113 5.00 13.00 -9.11
CA ILE A 113 4.90 11.54 -9.13
C ILE A 113 3.79 11.14 -10.11
N PRO A 114 4.08 10.28 -11.10
CA PRO A 114 3.06 9.73 -11.98
C PRO A 114 1.90 9.14 -11.17
N THR A 115 0.68 9.52 -11.51
CA THR A 115 -0.50 9.14 -10.73
C THR A 115 -1.56 8.57 -11.65
N LYS A 116 -1.95 7.33 -11.40
CA LYS A 116 -3.13 6.74 -12.01
C LYS A 116 -4.38 7.33 -11.39
N VAL A 117 -5.36 7.63 -12.24
CA VAL A 117 -6.66 8.15 -11.84
C VAL A 117 -7.76 7.32 -12.49
N GLY A 118 -8.78 6.95 -11.72
CA GLY A 118 -9.87 6.12 -12.18
C GLY A 118 -10.63 6.75 -13.35
N PHE A 119 -10.91 8.05 -13.27
CA PHE A 119 -11.46 8.82 -14.37
C PHE A 119 -11.05 10.30 -14.32
N ILE A 120 -10.93 10.92 -15.49
CA ILE A 120 -10.63 12.34 -15.63
C ILE A 120 -11.47 12.95 -16.73
N GLY A 121 -12.15 14.04 -16.42
CA GLY A 121 -13.06 14.73 -17.35
C GLY A 121 -12.33 15.42 -18.48
N LYS A 122 -13.03 15.57 -19.59
CA LYS A 122 -12.57 16.25 -20.82
C LYS A 122 -13.08 17.72 -20.91
N ASN A 123 -13.76 18.19 -19.87
CA ASN A 123 -14.49 19.47 -19.89
C ASN A 123 -13.61 20.64 -19.41
N GLU A 124 -14.12 21.86 -19.59
CA GLU A 124 -13.45 23.11 -19.16
C GLU A 124 -13.24 23.22 -17.63
N VAL A 125 -14.00 22.46 -16.83
CA VAL A 125 -13.81 22.37 -15.37
C VAL A 125 -13.05 21.11 -15.07
N PRO A 126 -11.90 21.18 -14.36
CA PRO A 126 -11.17 20.01 -13.93
C PRO A 126 -12.11 19.05 -13.16
N THR A 127 -12.23 17.85 -13.64
CA THR A 127 -13.06 16.84 -13.00
C THR A 127 -12.28 15.54 -12.97
N ALA A 128 -12.06 14.98 -11.81
CA ALA A 128 -11.39 13.69 -11.69
C ALA A 128 -11.95 12.89 -10.52
N GLY A 129 -11.79 11.58 -10.58
CA GLY A 129 -12.17 10.73 -9.47
C GLY A 129 -11.44 9.40 -9.48
N ASP A 130 -11.42 8.77 -8.32
CA ASP A 130 -10.80 7.47 -8.13
C ASP A 130 -11.65 6.59 -7.24
N ILE A 131 -11.52 5.27 -7.40
CA ILE A 131 -12.22 4.29 -6.59
C ILE A 131 -11.26 3.72 -5.54
N LEU A 132 -11.63 3.92 -4.28
CA LEU A 132 -10.84 3.48 -3.13
C LEU A 132 -11.33 2.13 -2.60
N ASN A 133 -10.41 1.17 -2.51
CA ASN A 133 -10.66 -0.04 -1.74
C ASN A 133 -10.29 0.21 -0.27
N LEU A 134 -11.31 0.51 0.55
CA LEU A 134 -11.15 0.77 1.98
C LEU A 134 -10.95 -0.50 2.83
N GLN A 135 -10.88 -1.69 2.22
CA GLN A 135 -10.51 -2.94 2.89
C GLN A 135 -8.99 -3.17 2.95
N LYS A 136 -8.21 -2.38 2.19
CA LYS A 136 -6.74 -2.47 2.16
C LYS A 136 -6.11 -1.93 3.44
N SER A 137 -4.78 -2.09 3.56
CA SER A 137 -4.04 -1.50 4.68
C SER A 137 -4.19 0.03 4.70
N VAL A 138 -4.29 0.62 5.90
CA VAL A 138 -4.40 2.07 6.09
C VAL A 138 -3.30 2.83 5.36
N GLN A 139 -2.08 2.30 5.35
CA GLN A 139 -0.95 2.90 4.64
C GLN A 139 -1.20 2.96 3.14
N SER A 140 -1.72 1.87 2.54
CA SER A 140 -2.05 1.83 1.11
C SER A 140 -3.15 2.83 0.77
N ILE A 141 -4.20 2.89 1.58
CA ILE A 141 -5.33 3.82 1.40
C ILE A 141 -4.82 5.26 1.51
N SER A 142 -4.05 5.59 2.55
CA SER A 142 -3.49 6.92 2.77
C SER A 142 -2.58 7.35 1.62
N ASN A 143 -1.76 6.45 1.09
CA ASN A 143 -0.92 6.75 -0.06
C ASN A 143 -1.74 7.07 -1.31
N ASN A 144 -2.82 6.31 -1.58
CA ASN A 144 -3.70 6.57 -2.70
C ASN A 144 -4.42 7.93 -2.56
N ILE A 145 -4.95 8.22 -1.37
CA ILE A 145 -5.58 9.51 -1.08
C ILE A 145 -4.60 10.66 -1.29
N ASN A 146 -3.38 10.57 -0.75
CA ASN A 146 -2.37 11.62 -0.86
C ASN A 146 -1.95 11.86 -2.32
N ARG A 147 -1.79 10.80 -3.12
CA ARG A 147 -1.52 10.91 -4.56
C ARG A 147 -2.67 11.61 -5.28
N PHE A 148 -3.90 11.21 -4.98
CA PHE A 148 -5.09 11.83 -5.57
C PHE A 148 -5.20 13.32 -5.20
N ILE A 149 -4.98 13.69 -3.93
CA ILE A 149 -4.97 15.10 -3.48
C ILE A 149 -3.85 15.88 -4.18
N SER A 150 -2.68 15.29 -4.38
CA SER A 150 -1.59 15.93 -5.12
C SER A 150 -1.98 16.18 -6.58
N LEU A 151 -2.66 15.23 -7.21
CA LEU A 151 -3.20 15.38 -8.56
C LEU A 151 -4.25 16.48 -8.62
N THR A 152 -5.19 16.54 -7.68
CA THR A 152 -6.24 17.57 -7.67
C THR A 152 -5.67 18.98 -7.60
N LYS A 153 -4.64 19.18 -6.78
CA LYS A 153 -3.92 20.46 -6.70
C LYS A 153 -3.23 20.82 -8.01
N ALA A 154 -2.54 19.82 -8.62
CA ALA A 154 -1.87 20.06 -9.90
C ALA A 154 -2.86 20.39 -11.02
N LEU A 155 -4.05 19.80 -11.02
CA LEU A 155 -5.13 20.12 -11.97
C LEU A 155 -5.68 21.53 -11.76
N ASP A 156 -5.93 21.93 -10.51
CA ASP A 156 -6.40 23.27 -10.16
C ASP A 156 -5.39 24.33 -10.58
N ASP A 157 -4.11 24.12 -10.28
CA ASP A 157 -3.02 25.04 -10.62
C ASP A 157 -2.87 25.19 -12.14
N ASN A 158 -2.95 24.07 -12.88
CA ASN A 158 -2.78 24.08 -14.34
C ASN A 158 -3.90 24.85 -15.08
N GLN A 159 -5.13 24.74 -14.60
CA GLN A 159 -6.28 25.37 -15.22
C GLN A 159 -6.68 26.70 -14.58
N ASN A 160 -6.01 27.06 -13.48
CA ASN A 160 -6.33 28.23 -12.66
C ASN A 160 -7.82 28.31 -12.27
N LYS A 161 -8.42 27.13 -12.06
CA LYS A 161 -9.84 26.95 -11.70
C LYS A 161 -9.96 25.80 -10.71
N LYS A 162 -10.83 25.95 -9.71
CA LYS A 162 -11.17 24.88 -8.79
C LYS A 162 -12.00 23.81 -9.50
N GLY A 163 -11.52 22.58 -9.47
CA GLY A 163 -12.18 21.41 -10.04
C GLY A 163 -13.24 20.77 -9.15
N LYS A 164 -13.81 19.69 -9.66
CA LYS A 164 -14.68 18.77 -8.94
C LYS A 164 -14.01 17.40 -8.84
N TYR A 165 -13.78 16.95 -7.62
CA TYR A 165 -12.97 15.77 -7.35
C TYR A 165 -13.69 14.78 -6.47
N TYR A 166 -13.75 13.53 -6.91
CA TYR A 166 -14.55 12.49 -6.31
C TYR A 166 -13.69 11.32 -5.85
N LEU A 167 -13.89 10.87 -4.63
CA LEU A 167 -13.41 9.59 -4.16
C LEU A 167 -14.61 8.68 -3.92
N ILE A 168 -14.63 7.54 -4.58
CA ILE A 168 -15.74 6.59 -4.53
C ILE A 168 -15.27 5.38 -3.73
N GLY A 169 -16.09 4.90 -2.81
CA GLY A 169 -15.73 3.74 -2.01
C GLY A 169 -16.92 3.13 -1.32
N GLU A 170 -16.66 2.13 -0.51
CA GLU A 170 -17.65 1.47 0.33
C GLU A 170 -17.23 1.53 1.79
N GLU A 171 -18.21 1.47 2.69
CA GLU A 171 -17.94 1.32 4.10
C GLU A 171 -17.01 0.12 4.35
N PRO A 172 -15.88 0.30 5.04
CA PRO A 172 -14.98 -0.80 5.36
C PRO A 172 -15.61 -1.76 6.38
N ASP A 173 -15.07 -2.99 6.46
CA ASP A 173 -15.50 -3.97 7.47
C ASP A 173 -15.39 -3.36 8.87
N LYS A 174 -16.45 -3.55 9.70
CA LYS A 174 -16.53 -3.01 11.08
C LYS A 174 -15.39 -3.46 11.99
N ARG A 175 -14.72 -4.55 11.65
CA ARG A 175 -13.52 -5.04 12.35
C ARG A 175 -12.28 -4.15 12.12
N LEU A 176 -12.25 -3.41 11.02
CA LEU A 176 -11.15 -2.54 10.61
C LEU A 176 -11.31 -1.12 11.17
N LYS A 177 -11.12 -0.96 12.48
CA LYS A 177 -11.39 0.30 13.20
C LYS A 177 -10.70 1.52 12.61
N GLU A 178 -9.42 1.38 12.21
CA GLU A 178 -8.64 2.47 11.63
C GLU A 178 -9.17 2.88 10.25
N ASN A 179 -9.58 1.89 9.43
CA ASN A 179 -10.19 2.15 8.13
C ASN A 179 -11.55 2.86 8.29
N HIS A 180 -12.34 2.46 9.29
CA HIS A 180 -13.58 3.16 9.62
C HIS A 180 -13.35 4.61 10.02
N HIS A 181 -12.31 4.87 10.82
CA HIS A 181 -11.96 6.24 11.19
C HIS A 181 -11.58 7.06 9.95
N LEU A 182 -10.78 6.48 9.06
CA LEU A 182 -10.39 7.11 7.80
C LEU A 182 -11.60 7.37 6.89
N TRP A 183 -12.49 6.39 6.75
CA TRP A 183 -13.74 6.52 5.99
C TRP A 183 -14.63 7.65 6.52
N ASN A 184 -14.81 7.75 7.85
CA ASN A 184 -15.54 8.85 8.47
C ASN A 184 -14.88 10.21 8.18
N ASN A 185 -13.56 10.28 8.19
CA ASN A 185 -12.83 11.52 7.86
C ASN A 185 -13.04 11.91 6.40
N LEU A 186 -13.04 10.93 5.47
CA LEU A 186 -13.30 11.18 4.05
C LEU A 186 -14.69 11.75 3.82
N ARG A 187 -15.71 11.22 4.48
CA ARG A 187 -17.10 11.72 4.38
C ARG A 187 -17.27 13.15 4.89
N ASN A 188 -16.43 13.58 5.80
CA ASN A 188 -16.50 14.91 6.42
C ASN A 188 -15.48 15.92 5.81
N THR A 189 -14.63 15.50 4.88
CA THR A 189 -13.67 16.40 4.25
C THR A 189 -14.36 17.34 3.25
N LYS A 190 -13.76 18.52 3.03
CA LYS A 190 -14.18 19.49 2.00
C LYS A 190 -13.17 19.58 0.84
N ILE A 191 -12.15 18.73 0.88
CA ILE A 191 -11.07 18.75 -0.13
C ILE A 191 -11.51 18.01 -1.39
N VAL A 192 -12.23 16.89 -1.19
CA VAL A 192 -12.77 16.03 -2.24
C VAL A 192 -14.17 15.60 -1.83
N ASP A 193 -15.01 15.31 -2.79
CA ASP A 193 -16.35 14.80 -2.54
C ASP A 193 -16.27 13.26 -2.41
N TYR A 194 -16.63 12.73 -1.25
CA TYR A 194 -16.72 11.29 -1.07
C TYR A 194 -18.12 10.79 -1.44
N VAL A 195 -18.18 9.75 -2.26
CA VAL A 195 -19.43 9.13 -2.73
C VAL A 195 -19.42 7.64 -2.39
N GLU A 196 -20.50 7.17 -1.80
CA GLU A 196 -20.66 5.73 -1.58
C GLU A 196 -20.91 5.01 -2.90
N LEU A 197 -20.27 3.85 -3.11
CA LEU A 197 -20.40 3.08 -4.35
C LEU A 197 -21.85 2.65 -4.63
N GLN A 198 -22.67 2.51 -3.60
CA GLN A 198 -24.08 2.17 -3.73
C GLN A 198 -24.97 3.33 -4.22
N ASP A 199 -24.46 4.56 -4.20
CA ASP A 199 -25.18 5.77 -4.55
C ASP A 199 -24.92 6.22 -6.01
N ILE A 200 -24.16 5.42 -6.77
CA ILE A 200 -23.80 5.66 -8.16
C ILE A 200 -24.42 4.68 -9.16
#